data_1f2aeaea0b18f573c8a7aacf286d47c2
#
_entry.id   1f2aeaea0b18f573c8a7aacf286d47c2
#
_cell.length_a   1.000
_cell.length_b   1.000
_cell.length_c   1.000
_cell.angle_alpha   90.00
_cell.angle_beta   90.00
_cell.angle_gamma   90.00
#
_symmetry.space_group_name_H-M   'P 1'
#
loop_
_entity.id
_entity.type
_entity.pdbx_description
1 polymer ?
#
loop_
_entity_poly.entity_id
_entity_poly.type
_entity_poly.pdbx_seq_one_letter_code
_entity_poly.pdbx_strand_id
1 'polypeptide(L)'
;MVFLDIIITKNIKMKKLIYLLILFITTFSFSQNAFMEFQFEAKRGAQTAILALTDEFWGDAEFKSGGINIQAFNIGNEISTHRIVLYGDPANWGRSDSLSNEDKWAVFSHKLNNHIEKWTHSSSGNVISWVGDNDDYKYAQIYEFKASDPASFKAAHDKLVSEMSPTLKGEIGFGSYEIGGYKGASHWVVVTAKNWSDLIVTRRNMKESLSKQWEQYYKDRGDVEHIRNYTLNTAKRY
;
A
#
# COMPACT_ATOMS: atom_id res chain seq x y z
N MET A 1 -31.06 44.99 -34.00
CA MET A 1 -29.91 44.15 -34.39
C MET A 1 -28.91 43.95 -33.26
N VAL A 2 -28.59 44.95 -32.45
CA VAL A 2 -27.57 44.86 -31.36
C VAL A 2 -27.95 43.91 -30.21
N PHE A 3 -29.25 43.73 -29.87
CA PHE A 3 -29.69 42.85 -28.77
C PHE A 3 -29.55 41.36 -29.07
N LEU A 4 -29.65 40.94 -30.32
CA LEU A 4 -29.52 39.53 -30.71
C LEU A 4 -28.06 39.04 -30.63
N ASP A 5 -27.10 39.92 -30.95
CA ASP A 5 -25.66 39.60 -30.88
C ASP A 5 -25.14 39.41 -29.46
N ILE A 6 -25.71 40.14 -28.48
CA ILE A 6 -25.35 40.01 -27.06
C ILE A 6 -25.83 38.67 -26.47
N ILE A 7 -27.00 38.22 -26.87
CA ILE A 7 -27.57 36.92 -26.39
C ILE A 7 -26.79 35.75 -26.99
N ILE A 8 -26.41 35.83 -28.28
CA ILE A 8 -25.67 34.75 -28.96
C ILE A 8 -24.25 34.63 -28.39
N THR A 9 -23.55 35.76 -28.17
CA THR A 9 -22.20 35.75 -27.58
C THR A 9 -22.16 35.26 -26.13
N LYS A 10 -23.20 35.56 -25.34
CA LYS A 10 -23.31 35.10 -23.94
C LYS A 10 -23.54 33.55 -23.87
N ASN A 11 -24.37 33.02 -24.77
CA ASN A 11 -24.62 31.56 -24.89
C ASN A 11 -23.37 30.80 -25.35
N ILE A 12 -22.57 31.35 -26.27
CA ILE A 12 -21.33 30.72 -26.75
C ILE A 12 -20.26 30.68 -25.61
N LYS A 13 -20.15 31.76 -24.84
CA LYS A 13 -19.22 31.81 -23.69
C LYS A 13 -19.64 30.81 -22.59
N MET A 14 -20.93 30.71 -22.31
CA MET A 14 -21.46 29.77 -21.32
C MET A 14 -21.27 28.32 -21.75
N LYS A 15 -21.51 27.98 -23.02
CA LYS A 15 -21.23 26.63 -23.57
C LYS A 15 -19.75 26.27 -23.51
N LYS A 16 -18.84 27.21 -23.85
CA LYS A 16 -17.39 27.00 -23.73
C LYS A 16 -16.95 26.77 -22.28
N LEU A 17 -17.55 27.47 -21.31
CA LEU A 17 -17.27 27.27 -19.88
C LEU A 17 -17.74 25.90 -19.39
N ILE A 18 -18.91 25.44 -19.84
CA ILE A 18 -19.46 24.11 -19.51
C ILE A 18 -18.56 23.01 -20.10
N TYR A 19 -18.10 23.13 -21.36
CA TYR A 19 -17.17 22.18 -21.96
C TYR A 19 -15.81 22.17 -21.27
N LEU A 20 -15.32 23.31 -20.80
CA LEU A 20 -14.09 23.40 -20.01
C LEU A 20 -14.26 22.72 -18.63
N LEU A 21 -15.40 22.90 -17.99
CA LEU A 21 -15.74 22.25 -16.72
C LEU A 21 -15.86 20.74 -16.86
N ILE A 22 -16.48 20.27 -17.94
CA ILE A 22 -16.61 18.82 -18.27
C ILE A 22 -15.22 18.23 -18.56
N LEU A 23 -14.34 18.95 -19.26
CA LEU A 23 -12.98 18.53 -19.54
C LEU A 23 -12.13 18.38 -18.25
N PHE A 24 -12.38 19.21 -17.24
CA PHE A 24 -11.72 19.12 -15.93
C PHE A 24 -12.23 17.96 -15.06
N ILE A 25 -13.48 17.52 -15.24
CA ILE A 25 -14.06 16.41 -14.47
C ILE A 25 -13.57 15.06 -14.98
N THR A 26 -13.16 14.94 -16.24
CA THR A 26 -12.75 13.68 -16.85
C THR A 26 -11.29 13.28 -16.62
N THR A 27 -10.48 14.09 -15.92
CA THR A 27 -9.04 13.83 -15.75
C THR A 27 -8.63 13.26 -14.39
N PHE A 28 -9.55 13.06 -13.46
CA PHE A 28 -9.22 12.44 -12.15
C PHE A 28 -9.79 11.03 -12.01
N SER A 29 -9.45 10.15 -12.95
CA SER A 29 -9.46 8.73 -12.65
C SER A 29 -8.15 8.40 -11.94
N PHE A 30 -8.09 8.65 -10.64
CA PHE A 30 -7.06 8.04 -9.81
C PHE A 30 -7.34 6.54 -9.81
N SER A 31 -6.59 5.77 -10.59
CA SER A 31 -6.49 4.35 -10.38
C SER A 31 -5.97 4.15 -8.95
N GLN A 32 -6.87 3.80 -8.05
CA GLN A 32 -6.52 3.49 -6.68
C GLN A 32 -5.92 2.09 -6.67
N ASN A 33 -4.64 1.95 -6.38
CA ASN A 33 -4.04 0.65 -6.22
C ASN A 33 -4.71 -0.09 -5.07
N ALA A 34 -5.02 -1.36 -5.30
CA ALA A 34 -5.49 -2.28 -4.28
C ALA A 34 -4.36 -3.24 -3.88
N PHE A 35 -4.60 -3.96 -2.79
CA PHE A 35 -3.74 -5.06 -2.38
C PHE A 35 -4.56 -6.26 -1.91
N MET A 36 -3.96 -7.43 -2.01
CA MET A 36 -4.36 -8.64 -1.29
C MET A 36 -3.14 -9.21 -0.57
N GLU A 37 -3.31 -9.63 0.67
CA GLU A 37 -2.26 -10.30 1.42
C GLU A 37 -2.72 -11.67 1.92
N PHE A 38 -1.78 -12.61 1.93
CA PHE A 38 -1.94 -13.95 2.47
C PHE A 38 -0.80 -14.22 3.44
N GLN A 39 -1.14 -14.35 4.73
CA GLN A 39 -0.18 -14.61 5.79
C GLN A 39 -0.16 -16.11 6.13
N PHE A 40 1.02 -16.63 6.44
CA PHE A 40 1.20 -18.04 6.76
C PHE A 40 2.35 -18.28 7.73
N GLU A 41 2.30 -19.42 8.41
CA GLU A 41 3.39 -19.99 9.15
C GLU A 41 4.15 -20.95 8.23
N ALA A 42 5.40 -20.63 7.90
CA ALA A 42 6.26 -21.49 7.12
C ALA A 42 6.82 -22.61 7.98
N LYS A 43 6.96 -23.81 7.43
CA LYS A 43 7.68 -24.89 8.09
C LYS A 43 9.12 -24.47 8.39
N ARG A 44 9.65 -24.94 9.49
CA ARG A 44 11.01 -24.56 9.92
C ARG A 44 12.04 -24.86 8.82
N GLY A 45 12.81 -23.85 8.45
CA GLY A 45 13.84 -23.92 7.41
C GLY A 45 13.32 -23.86 5.96
N ALA A 46 12.01 -23.69 5.74
CA ALA A 46 11.42 -23.69 4.39
C ALA A 46 11.61 -22.37 3.62
N GLN A 47 12.11 -21.30 4.23
CA GLN A 47 12.19 -19.98 3.59
C GLN A 47 12.91 -20.03 2.23
N THR A 48 14.06 -20.66 2.14
CA THR A 48 14.83 -20.74 0.87
C THR A 48 14.04 -21.49 -0.22
N ALA A 49 13.33 -22.58 0.16
CA ALA A 49 12.52 -23.33 -0.79
C ALA A 49 11.30 -22.52 -1.26
N ILE A 50 10.66 -21.77 -0.36
CA ILE A 50 9.56 -20.86 -0.70
C ILE A 50 10.05 -19.80 -1.70
N LEU A 51 11.19 -19.15 -1.45
CA LEU A 51 11.73 -18.15 -2.37
C LEU A 51 12.10 -18.75 -3.73
N ALA A 52 12.69 -19.95 -3.76
CA ALA A 52 13.00 -20.62 -5.03
C ALA A 52 11.73 -20.95 -5.84
N LEU A 53 10.66 -21.42 -5.18
CA LEU A 53 9.37 -21.68 -5.83
C LEU A 53 8.71 -20.39 -6.34
N THR A 54 8.79 -19.30 -5.58
CA THR A 54 8.25 -18.02 -6.01
C THR A 54 9.05 -17.43 -7.17
N ASP A 55 10.38 -17.63 -7.21
CA ASP A 55 11.23 -17.27 -8.36
C ASP A 55 10.89 -18.10 -9.61
N GLU A 56 10.69 -19.44 -9.45
CA GLU A 56 10.26 -20.31 -10.55
C GLU A 56 8.94 -19.86 -11.16
N PHE A 57 8.01 -19.37 -10.34
CA PHE A 57 6.67 -19.04 -10.80
C PHE A 57 6.50 -17.56 -11.21
N TRP A 58 7.13 -16.61 -10.51
CA TRP A 58 6.98 -15.18 -10.75
C TRP A 58 8.24 -14.47 -11.27
N GLY A 59 9.41 -15.15 -11.31
CA GLY A 59 10.68 -14.50 -11.64
C GLY A 59 10.68 -13.79 -12.99
N ASP A 60 10.04 -14.39 -13.99
CA ASP A 60 9.88 -13.82 -15.34
C ASP A 60 8.45 -13.31 -15.60
N ALA A 61 7.68 -13.04 -14.55
CA ALA A 61 6.31 -12.59 -14.71
C ALA A 61 6.25 -11.12 -15.13
N GLU A 62 5.47 -10.84 -16.15
CA GLU A 62 5.07 -9.48 -16.49
C GLU A 62 3.68 -9.21 -15.91
N PHE A 63 3.55 -8.15 -15.11
CA PHE A 63 2.28 -7.74 -14.54
C PHE A 63 1.67 -6.59 -15.34
N LYS A 64 0.35 -6.59 -15.48
CA LYS A 64 -0.38 -5.48 -16.10
C LYS A 64 -0.26 -4.20 -15.29
N SER A 65 -0.21 -4.34 -13.96
CA SER A 65 0.07 -3.28 -13.00
C SER A 65 0.61 -3.86 -11.70
N GLY A 66 1.36 -3.07 -10.93
CA GLY A 66 1.83 -3.47 -9.60
C GLY A 66 2.82 -4.63 -9.63
N GLY A 67 2.66 -5.55 -8.69
CA GLY A 67 3.58 -6.67 -8.52
C GLY A 67 3.25 -7.55 -7.32
N ILE A 68 4.26 -8.33 -6.89
CA ILE A 68 4.15 -9.24 -5.76
C ILE A 68 5.35 -9.05 -4.83
N ASN A 69 5.08 -8.97 -3.53
CA ASN A 69 6.10 -8.97 -2.49
C ASN A 69 6.02 -10.25 -1.66
N ILE A 70 7.16 -10.92 -1.47
CA ILE A 70 7.33 -11.98 -0.47
C ILE A 70 8.03 -11.36 0.73
N GLN A 71 7.39 -11.44 1.89
CA GLN A 71 7.87 -10.75 3.09
C GLN A 71 7.94 -11.71 4.28
N ALA A 72 8.99 -11.55 5.09
CA ALA A 72 9.19 -12.29 6.34
C ALA A 72 8.94 -11.37 7.53
N PHE A 73 8.13 -11.80 8.50
CA PHE A 73 7.90 -11.08 9.75
C PHE A 73 9.12 -11.22 10.66
N ASN A 74 9.44 -10.13 11.40
CA ASN A 74 10.56 -10.10 12.34
C ASN A 74 10.10 -9.96 13.78
N ILE A 75 9.53 -8.80 14.14
CA ILE A 75 9.15 -8.46 15.52
C ILE A 75 7.68 -8.08 15.54
N GLY A 76 6.97 -8.53 16.58
CA GLY A 76 5.60 -8.08 16.87
C GLY A 76 4.47 -8.80 16.10
N ASN A 77 4.77 -9.78 15.24
CA ASN A 77 3.77 -10.67 14.68
C ASN A 77 3.87 -12.04 15.35
N GLU A 78 2.80 -12.44 16.04
CA GLU A 78 2.76 -13.70 16.82
C GLU A 78 2.03 -14.82 16.08
N ILE A 79 1.42 -14.52 14.91
CA ILE A 79 0.54 -15.48 14.23
C ILE A 79 1.12 -16.04 12.93
N SER A 80 2.12 -15.35 12.36
CA SER A 80 2.63 -15.66 11.02
C SER A 80 4.13 -15.45 10.96
N THR A 81 4.81 -16.22 10.11
CA THR A 81 6.23 -16.03 9.81
C THR A 81 6.47 -15.29 8.50
N HIS A 82 5.54 -15.42 7.56
CA HIS A 82 5.65 -14.85 6.20
C HIS A 82 4.31 -14.35 5.68
N ARG A 83 4.38 -13.50 4.67
CA ARG A 83 3.22 -13.13 3.85
C ARG A 83 3.60 -12.95 2.38
N ILE A 84 2.61 -13.14 1.54
CA ILE A 84 2.61 -12.78 0.12
C ILE A 84 1.66 -11.60 -0.03
N VAL A 85 2.12 -10.51 -0.64
CA VAL A 85 1.30 -9.34 -0.94
C VAL A 85 1.27 -9.12 -2.43
N LEU A 86 0.08 -9.17 -3.02
CA LEU A 86 -0.18 -8.79 -4.40
C LEU A 86 -0.72 -7.35 -4.37
N TYR A 87 -0.27 -6.50 -5.28
CA TYR A 87 -0.74 -5.12 -5.35
C TYR A 87 -0.81 -4.63 -6.79
N GLY A 88 -1.67 -3.66 -7.07
CA GLY A 88 -1.81 -3.06 -8.39
C GLY A 88 -3.17 -2.40 -8.60
N ASP A 89 -3.38 -1.91 -9.83
CA ASP A 89 -4.66 -1.36 -10.27
C ASP A 89 -5.70 -2.49 -10.43
N PRO A 90 -6.84 -2.45 -9.71
CA PRO A 90 -7.88 -3.47 -9.84
C PRO A 90 -8.43 -3.66 -11.26
N ALA A 91 -8.44 -2.59 -12.06
CA ALA A 91 -8.90 -2.66 -13.47
C ALA A 91 -7.88 -3.35 -14.38
N ASN A 92 -6.60 -3.39 -13.97
CA ASN A 92 -5.49 -3.99 -14.70
C ASN A 92 -4.75 -5.04 -13.85
N TRP A 93 -5.50 -5.83 -13.08
CA TRP A 93 -4.95 -6.82 -12.16
C TRP A 93 -4.37 -8.03 -12.89
N GLY A 94 -3.29 -8.59 -12.34
CA GLY A 94 -2.74 -9.87 -12.73
C GLY A 94 -1.65 -9.80 -13.78
N ARG A 95 -1.26 -10.98 -14.28
CA ARG A 95 -0.18 -11.14 -15.28
C ARG A 95 -0.66 -10.73 -16.66
N SER A 96 0.24 -10.12 -17.43
CA SER A 96 0.06 -9.79 -18.85
C SER A 96 0.52 -10.90 -19.79
N ASP A 97 1.42 -11.76 -19.32
CA ASP A 97 2.01 -12.83 -20.11
C ASP A 97 1.08 -14.06 -20.26
N SER A 98 1.35 -14.87 -21.28
CA SER A 98 0.59 -16.08 -21.60
C SER A 98 0.84 -17.27 -20.63
N LEU A 99 1.70 -17.08 -19.64
CA LEU A 99 2.10 -18.12 -18.68
C LEU A 99 1.09 -18.27 -17.54
N SER A 100 0.11 -17.38 -17.46
CA SER A 100 -0.98 -17.43 -16.49
C SER A 100 -2.00 -18.48 -16.93
N ASN A 101 -1.78 -19.76 -16.60
CA ASN A 101 -2.81 -20.78 -16.74
C ASN A 101 -3.10 -21.46 -15.40
N GLU A 102 -4.33 -21.98 -15.29
CA GLU A 102 -4.83 -22.62 -14.06
C GLU A 102 -3.97 -23.82 -13.64
N ASP A 103 -3.45 -24.60 -14.60
CA ASP A 103 -2.63 -25.78 -14.30
C ASP A 103 -1.31 -25.38 -13.65
N LYS A 104 -0.64 -24.34 -14.16
CA LYS A 104 0.62 -23.86 -13.56
C LYS A 104 0.39 -23.31 -12.16
N TRP A 105 -0.70 -22.57 -11.96
CA TRP A 105 -1.09 -22.09 -10.63
C TRP A 105 -1.37 -23.24 -9.67
N ALA A 106 -2.09 -24.28 -10.10
CA ALA A 106 -2.38 -25.44 -9.29
C ALA A 106 -1.11 -26.18 -8.85
N VAL A 107 -0.15 -26.38 -9.78
CA VAL A 107 1.14 -27.00 -9.49
C VAL A 107 1.96 -26.14 -8.51
N PHE A 108 2.06 -24.84 -8.75
CA PHE A 108 2.74 -23.89 -7.85
C PHE A 108 2.15 -23.94 -6.45
N SER A 109 0.82 -23.79 -6.34
CA SER A 109 0.10 -23.79 -5.06
C SER A 109 0.29 -25.10 -4.31
N HIS A 110 0.25 -26.24 -5.01
CA HIS A 110 0.52 -27.54 -4.41
C HIS A 110 1.95 -27.62 -3.85
N LYS A 111 2.96 -27.24 -4.63
CA LYS A 111 4.36 -27.21 -4.20
C LYS A 111 4.54 -26.28 -3.00
N LEU A 112 3.98 -25.07 -3.05
CA LEU A 112 4.09 -24.07 -1.98
C LEU A 112 3.47 -24.58 -0.67
N ASN A 113 2.31 -25.22 -0.73
CA ASN A 113 1.63 -25.77 0.45
C ASN A 113 2.46 -26.86 1.16
N ASN A 114 3.37 -27.54 0.48
CA ASN A 114 4.29 -28.49 1.12
C ASN A 114 5.29 -27.82 2.09
N HIS A 115 5.50 -26.50 1.95
CA HIS A 115 6.42 -25.69 2.76
C HIS A 115 5.70 -24.83 3.80
N ILE A 116 4.37 -24.82 3.80
CA ILE A 116 3.53 -24.06 4.73
C ILE A 116 3.00 -25.03 5.80
N GLU A 117 3.12 -24.62 7.07
CA GLU A 117 2.52 -25.32 8.19
C GLU A 117 1.02 -25.02 8.23
N LYS A 118 0.68 -23.74 8.15
CA LYS A 118 -0.72 -23.31 8.11
C LYS A 118 -0.86 -21.92 7.52
N TRP A 119 -1.96 -21.65 6.82
CA TRP A 119 -2.44 -20.33 6.48
C TRP A 119 -3.08 -19.68 7.71
N THR A 120 -2.68 -18.46 8.04
CA THR A 120 -3.01 -17.83 9.32
C THR A 120 -4.01 -16.69 9.18
N HIS A 121 -3.88 -15.90 8.14
CA HIS A 121 -4.69 -14.71 7.92
C HIS A 121 -4.69 -14.32 6.44
N SER A 122 -5.75 -13.65 6.00
CA SER A 122 -5.78 -12.98 4.70
C SER A 122 -6.59 -11.70 4.80
N SER A 123 -6.18 -10.70 4.04
CA SER A 123 -6.90 -9.43 3.96
C SER A 123 -6.75 -8.79 2.58
N SER A 124 -7.59 -7.82 2.29
CA SER A 124 -7.48 -6.98 1.11
C SER A 124 -7.98 -5.58 1.39
N GLY A 125 -7.60 -4.63 0.52
CA GLY A 125 -8.01 -3.24 0.66
C GLY A 125 -7.33 -2.33 -0.35
N ASN A 126 -7.31 -1.05 -0.03
CA ASN A 126 -6.82 -0.02 -0.92
C ASN A 126 -5.50 0.59 -0.42
N VAL A 127 -4.62 0.92 -1.35
CA VAL A 127 -3.47 1.80 -1.12
C VAL A 127 -3.95 3.23 -1.36
N ILE A 128 -4.08 4.02 -0.29
CA ILE A 128 -4.63 5.38 -0.34
C ILE A 128 -3.56 6.40 -0.74
N SER A 129 -2.34 6.24 -0.20
CA SER A 129 -1.19 7.08 -0.55
C SER A 129 0.12 6.31 -0.40
N TRP A 130 1.11 6.68 -1.21
CA TRP A 130 2.46 6.14 -1.16
C TRP A 130 3.44 7.23 -1.54
N VAL A 131 4.44 7.46 -0.71
CA VAL A 131 5.48 8.47 -0.90
C VAL A 131 6.84 7.82 -0.73
N GLY A 132 7.74 8.12 -1.65
CA GLY A 132 9.07 7.51 -1.77
C GLY A 132 9.07 6.40 -2.81
N ASP A 133 10.30 6.09 -3.29
CA ASP A 133 10.58 5.04 -4.27
C ASP A 133 12.04 4.61 -4.03
N ASN A 134 12.22 3.63 -3.15
CA ASN A 134 13.58 3.20 -2.79
C ASN A 134 13.65 1.70 -2.49
N ASP A 135 14.00 0.92 -3.51
CA ASP A 135 14.13 -0.53 -3.44
C ASP A 135 15.16 -1.05 -2.43
N ASP A 136 16.11 -0.23 -2.00
CA ASP A 136 17.09 -0.60 -0.97
C ASP A 136 16.50 -0.63 0.44
N TYR A 137 15.32 -0.03 0.64
CA TYR A 137 14.66 0.09 1.93
C TYR A 137 13.68 -1.06 2.16
N LYS A 138 14.22 -2.27 2.35
CA LYS A 138 13.45 -3.53 2.42
C LYS A 138 12.90 -3.86 3.81
N TYR A 139 13.38 -3.17 4.86
CA TYR A 139 12.88 -3.34 6.22
C TYR A 139 11.72 -2.39 6.45
N ALA A 140 10.60 -2.88 6.97
CA ALA A 140 9.42 -2.07 7.18
C ALA A 140 8.84 -2.24 8.58
N GLN A 141 8.24 -1.17 9.12
CA GLN A 141 7.33 -1.22 10.24
C GLN A 141 5.91 -0.91 9.76
N ILE A 142 4.95 -1.74 10.16
CA ILE A 142 3.54 -1.58 9.86
C ILE A 142 2.79 -1.30 11.16
N TYR A 143 1.89 -0.32 11.09
CA TYR A 143 0.93 0.03 12.13
C TYR A 143 -0.46 -0.27 11.62
N GLU A 144 -1.21 -1.08 12.34
CA GLU A 144 -2.62 -1.37 12.05
C GLU A 144 -3.50 -0.79 13.15
N PHE A 145 -4.56 -0.12 12.74
CA PHE A 145 -5.41 0.65 13.65
C PHE A 145 -6.84 0.81 13.13
N LYS A 146 -7.74 1.26 14.02
CA LYS A 146 -9.04 1.79 13.63
C LYS A 146 -8.99 3.31 13.73
N ALA A 147 -9.40 4.02 12.69
CA ALA A 147 -9.59 5.46 12.71
C ALA A 147 -11.09 5.74 12.93
N SER A 148 -11.42 6.56 13.94
CA SER A 148 -12.82 6.98 14.18
C SER A 148 -13.31 7.94 13.09
N ASP A 149 -12.39 8.76 12.54
CA ASP A 149 -12.62 9.66 11.40
C ASP A 149 -11.50 9.45 10.36
N PRO A 150 -11.73 8.58 9.34
CA PRO A 150 -10.74 8.32 8.29
C PRO A 150 -10.36 9.54 7.47
N ALA A 151 -11.28 10.50 7.27
CA ALA A 151 -11.01 11.69 6.48
C ALA A 151 -10.06 12.65 7.21
N SER A 152 -10.31 12.91 8.49
CA SER A 152 -9.41 13.71 9.34
C SER A 152 -8.05 13.04 9.50
N PHE A 153 -8.03 11.71 9.70
CA PHE A 153 -6.78 10.97 9.75
C PHE A 153 -5.97 11.13 8.48
N LYS A 154 -6.60 10.92 7.30
CA LYS A 154 -5.93 11.07 6.00
C LYS A 154 -5.36 12.46 5.82
N ALA A 155 -6.15 13.51 6.09
CA ALA A 155 -5.69 14.89 5.93
C ALA A 155 -4.49 15.21 6.83
N ALA A 156 -4.52 14.78 8.09
CA ALA A 156 -3.41 14.97 9.03
C ALA A 156 -2.17 14.16 8.63
N HIS A 157 -2.36 12.91 8.16
CA HIS A 157 -1.29 12.04 7.67
C HIS A 157 -0.60 12.64 6.44
N ASP A 158 -1.36 13.04 5.43
CA ASP A 158 -0.82 13.60 4.20
C ASP A 158 -0.02 14.89 4.47
N LYS A 159 -0.50 15.74 5.37
CA LYS A 159 0.22 16.94 5.82
C LYS A 159 1.54 16.59 6.48
N LEU A 160 1.54 15.66 7.46
CA LEU A 160 2.77 15.23 8.12
C LEU A 160 3.78 14.62 7.15
N VAL A 161 3.32 13.74 6.25
CA VAL A 161 4.16 13.08 5.24
C VAL A 161 4.76 14.10 4.28
N SER A 162 3.99 15.11 3.85
CA SER A 162 4.50 16.21 3.02
C SER A 162 5.64 16.98 3.69
N GLU A 163 5.55 17.22 4.99
CA GLU A 163 6.59 17.91 5.76
C GLU A 163 7.82 17.01 6.03
N MET A 164 7.63 15.68 6.09
CA MET A 164 8.71 14.69 6.23
C MET A 164 9.42 14.41 4.89
N SER A 165 8.72 14.52 3.78
CA SER A 165 9.18 14.13 2.44
C SER A 165 10.56 14.65 2.06
N PRO A 166 10.98 15.91 2.34
CA PRO A 166 12.31 16.41 1.98
C PRO A 166 13.47 15.65 2.65
N THR A 167 13.22 14.97 3.79
CA THR A 167 14.24 14.24 4.56
C THR A 167 14.02 12.73 4.54
N LEU A 168 12.92 12.29 3.95
CA LEU A 168 12.56 10.88 3.84
C LEU A 168 13.51 10.17 2.87
N LYS A 169 14.14 9.09 3.34
CA LYS A 169 15.01 8.25 2.52
C LYS A 169 14.35 6.95 2.09
N GLY A 170 13.40 6.45 2.88
CA GLY A 170 12.60 5.28 2.60
C GLY A 170 11.23 5.67 2.03
N GLU A 171 10.26 4.83 2.29
CA GLU A 171 8.89 4.98 1.80
C GLU A 171 7.90 5.09 2.96
N ILE A 172 6.82 5.82 2.76
CA ILE A 172 5.67 5.85 3.66
C ILE A 172 4.42 5.54 2.84
N GLY A 173 3.72 4.46 3.23
CA GLY A 173 2.45 4.07 2.65
C GLY A 173 1.32 4.17 3.66
N PHE A 174 0.12 4.49 3.19
CA PHE A 174 -1.12 4.50 3.94
C PHE A 174 -2.23 3.84 3.15
N GLY A 175 -3.03 3.01 3.81
CA GLY A 175 -4.14 2.32 3.16
C GLY A 175 -5.24 1.90 4.12
N SER A 176 -6.32 1.37 3.53
CA SER A 176 -7.48 0.84 4.24
C SER A 176 -7.64 -0.65 4.01
N TYR A 177 -8.23 -1.34 4.98
CA TYR A 177 -8.75 -2.69 4.82
C TYR A 177 -10.23 -2.63 4.41
N GLU A 178 -10.56 -3.35 3.34
CA GLU A 178 -11.94 -3.58 2.93
C GLU A 178 -12.46 -4.94 3.42
N ILE A 179 -11.56 -5.92 3.44
CA ILE A 179 -11.85 -7.30 3.85
C ILE A 179 -10.74 -7.77 4.78
N GLY A 180 -11.11 -8.38 5.89
CA GLY A 180 -10.21 -9.18 6.72
C GLY A 180 -9.18 -8.40 7.54
N GLY A 181 -9.40 -7.12 7.86
CA GLY A 181 -8.51 -6.37 8.77
C GLY A 181 -8.37 -7.08 10.12
N TYR A 182 -7.12 -7.30 10.58
CA TYR A 182 -6.83 -8.05 11.79
C TYR A 182 -7.51 -7.42 13.02
N LYS A 183 -8.31 -8.23 13.76
CA LYS A 183 -9.12 -7.76 14.91
C LYS A 183 -9.93 -6.51 14.61
N GLY A 184 -10.38 -6.35 13.37
CA GLY A 184 -11.18 -5.20 12.95
C GLY A 184 -10.38 -3.93 12.69
N ALA A 185 -9.07 -4.03 12.46
CA ALA A 185 -8.29 -2.91 11.92
C ALA A 185 -8.93 -2.40 10.63
N SER A 186 -9.10 -1.08 10.52
CA SER A 186 -9.66 -0.43 9.34
C SER A 186 -8.59 0.15 8.42
N HIS A 187 -7.43 0.47 8.97
CA HIS A 187 -6.34 1.14 8.24
C HIS A 187 -4.97 0.61 8.66
N TRP A 188 -4.00 0.89 7.80
CA TRP A 188 -2.59 0.62 8.05
C TRP A 188 -1.71 1.77 7.57
N VAL A 189 -0.57 1.96 8.24
CA VAL A 189 0.54 2.79 7.79
C VAL A 189 1.79 1.94 7.77
N VAL A 190 2.58 2.04 6.71
CA VAL A 190 3.90 1.42 6.59
C VAL A 190 4.97 2.49 6.49
N VAL A 191 6.10 2.26 7.16
CA VAL A 191 7.31 3.07 7.03
C VAL A 191 8.47 2.13 6.75
N THR A 192 9.24 2.40 5.68
CA THR A 192 10.38 1.57 5.30
C THR A 192 11.72 2.17 5.74
N ALA A 193 12.70 1.31 5.92
CA ALA A 193 14.07 1.61 6.31
C ALA A 193 15.04 0.59 5.71
N LYS A 194 16.34 0.83 5.79
CA LYS A 194 17.36 -0.16 5.37
C LYS A 194 17.40 -1.39 6.28
N ASN A 195 17.26 -1.17 7.58
CA ASN A 195 17.29 -2.18 8.62
C ASN A 195 16.67 -1.64 9.92
N TRP A 196 16.62 -2.46 10.95
CA TRP A 196 16.07 -2.08 12.26
C TRP A 196 16.76 -0.85 12.88
N SER A 197 18.10 -0.77 12.83
CA SER A 197 18.84 0.35 13.40
C SER A 197 18.50 1.67 12.69
N ASP A 198 18.49 1.64 11.34
CA ASP A 198 18.11 2.79 10.51
C ASP A 198 16.68 3.24 10.81
N LEU A 199 15.73 2.30 10.96
CA LEU A 199 14.35 2.59 11.33
C LEU A 199 14.26 3.36 12.66
N ILE A 200 14.95 2.90 13.68
CA ILE A 200 14.89 3.50 15.02
C ILE A 200 15.57 4.89 15.04
N VAL A 201 16.73 5.02 14.40
CA VAL A 201 17.45 6.30 14.32
C VAL A 201 16.64 7.32 13.52
N THR A 202 16.14 6.94 12.35
CA THR A 202 15.32 7.83 11.50
C THR A 202 14.07 8.30 12.25
N ARG A 203 13.36 7.40 12.92
CA ARG A 203 12.18 7.76 13.74
C ARG A 203 12.49 8.75 14.85
N ARG A 204 13.58 8.55 15.57
CA ARG A 204 14.00 9.47 16.66
C ARG A 204 14.28 10.85 16.08
N ASN A 205 15.12 10.92 15.06
CA ASN A 205 15.49 12.18 14.40
C ASN A 205 14.28 12.93 13.84
N MET A 206 13.36 12.24 13.17
CA MET A 206 12.13 12.84 12.65
C MET A 206 11.23 13.35 13.79
N LYS A 207 11.11 12.61 14.90
CA LYS A 207 10.30 13.02 16.03
C LYS A 207 10.87 14.26 16.74
N GLU A 208 12.18 14.37 16.80
CA GLU A 208 12.88 15.54 17.38
C GLU A 208 12.80 16.74 16.46
N SER A 209 13.17 16.58 15.19
CA SER A 209 13.21 17.69 14.20
C SER A 209 11.83 18.22 13.79
N LEU A 210 10.80 17.39 13.86
CA LEU A 210 9.41 17.72 13.48
C LEU A 210 8.45 17.66 14.67
N SER A 211 8.93 18.00 15.89
CA SER A 211 8.13 17.84 17.11
C SER A 211 6.79 18.58 17.07
N LYS A 212 6.78 19.82 16.55
CA LYS A 212 5.55 20.63 16.41
C LYS A 212 4.57 20.01 15.40
N GLN A 213 5.08 19.46 14.29
CA GLN A 213 4.28 18.79 13.26
C GLN A 213 3.65 17.50 13.81
N TRP A 214 4.41 16.75 14.63
CA TRP A 214 3.88 15.58 15.33
C TRP A 214 2.78 15.95 16.33
N GLU A 215 2.96 17.01 17.12
CA GLU A 215 1.91 17.51 18.00
C GLU A 215 0.65 17.90 17.25
N GLN A 216 0.80 18.60 16.13
CA GLN A 216 -0.35 18.99 15.30
C GLN A 216 -1.02 17.77 14.68
N TYR A 217 -0.25 16.82 14.18
CA TYR A 217 -0.77 15.56 13.66
C TYR A 217 -1.62 14.82 14.68
N TYR A 218 -1.15 14.70 15.95
CA TYR A 218 -1.92 14.02 16.99
C TYR A 218 -3.22 14.74 17.35
N LYS A 219 -3.29 16.06 17.18
CA LYS A 219 -4.51 16.84 17.39
C LYS A 219 -5.51 16.69 16.23
N ASP A 220 -4.99 16.66 15.00
CA ASP A 220 -5.81 16.75 13.79
C ASP A 220 -6.31 15.39 13.30
N ARG A 221 -5.62 14.28 13.62
CA ARG A 221 -5.91 12.95 13.08
C ARG A 221 -7.18 12.29 13.61
N GLY A 222 -7.83 12.89 14.62
CA GLY A 222 -8.93 12.26 15.34
C GLY A 222 -8.48 11.10 16.23
N ASP A 223 -9.46 10.39 16.81
CA ASP A 223 -9.20 9.25 17.68
C ASP A 223 -8.76 8.02 16.88
N VAL A 224 -7.76 7.34 17.40
CA VAL A 224 -7.17 6.16 16.79
C VAL A 224 -7.03 5.05 17.84
N GLU A 225 -7.72 3.94 17.62
CA GLU A 225 -7.52 2.70 18.37
C GLU A 225 -6.37 1.91 17.75
N HIS A 226 -5.27 1.80 18.45
CA HIS A 226 -4.11 1.01 18.00
C HIS A 226 -4.39 -0.48 18.17
N ILE A 227 -4.30 -1.26 17.08
CA ILE A 227 -4.55 -2.71 17.07
C ILE A 227 -3.27 -3.49 17.27
N ARG A 228 -2.29 -3.29 16.36
CA ARG A 228 -0.95 -3.89 16.46
C ARG A 228 0.07 -3.10 15.66
N ASN A 229 1.34 -3.32 15.95
CA ASN A 229 2.43 -2.96 15.05
C ASN A 229 3.45 -4.09 15.02
N TYR A 230 4.12 -4.21 13.87
CA TYR A 230 5.11 -5.25 13.65
C TYR A 230 6.12 -4.80 12.60
N THR A 231 7.25 -5.50 12.56
CA THR A 231 8.25 -5.28 11.52
C THR A 231 8.37 -6.51 10.63
N LEU A 232 8.78 -6.26 9.40
CA LEU A 232 9.02 -7.28 8.39
C LEU A 232 10.19 -6.88 7.49
N ASN A 233 10.68 -7.85 6.74
CA ASN A 233 11.67 -7.64 5.70
C ASN A 233 11.13 -8.17 4.36
N THR A 234 11.22 -7.38 3.30
CA THR A 234 10.87 -7.81 1.95
C THR A 234 12.01 -8.69 1.43
N ALA A 235 11.73 -9.99 1.36
CA ALA A 235 12.69 -10.99 0.90
C ALA A 235 12.82 -11.00 -0.63
N LYS A 236 11.69 -10.74 -1.34
CA LYS A 236 11.66 -10.72 -2.81
C LYS A 236 10.57 -9.77 -3.31
N ARG A 237 10.81 -9.12 -4.45
CA ARG A 237 9.84 -8.34 -5.24
C ARG A 237 9.82 -8.87 -6.68
N TYR A 238 8.63 -8.93 -7.26
CA TYR A 238 8.36 -9.33 -8.65
C TYR A 238 7.51 -8.29 -9.33
#